data_cf610bbcffd91130d5df8b1adceb7bab
#
_entry.id   cf610bbcffd91130d5df8b1adceb7bab
#
_cell.length_a   1.000
_cell.length_b   1.000
_cell.length_c   1.000
_cell.angle_alpha   90.00
_cell.angle_beta   90.00
_cell.angle_gamma   90.00
#
_symmetry.space_group_name_H-M   'P 1'
#
loop_
_entity.id
_entity.type
_entity.pdbx_description
1 polymer ?
#
loop_
_entity_poly.entity_id
_entity_poly.type
_entity_poly.pdbx_seq_one_letter_code
_entity_poly.pdbx_strand_id
1 'polypeptide(L)'
;ARALAVEPRVLICDEATSALDPQTTKSILQLLKEINQKYGITIVIITHEMAVVQEIGTHVAIIDHGELAESGTVEEVFTHPKSKAARKLVLMDDDNHYDEMKGQHCIRIVFKSNSSFEPVIANMVLAHRMPVNILLADTKDINGVAHGQMILQLPEDTAVAQKMIQYLKDRNLEVEELDHYVG
;
A
#
# COMPACT_ATOMS: atom_id res chain seq x y z
N ALA A 1 -21.33 -12.91 17.37
CA ALA A 1 -22.59 -12.88 18.13
C ALA A 1 -22.37 -12.85 19.64
N ARG A 2 -21.64 -13.80 20.25
CA ARG A 2 -21.46 -13.84 21.72
C ARG A 2 -20.76 -12.59 22.29
N ALA A 3 -19.69 -12.13 21.65
CA ALA A 3 -18.91 -10.97 22.10
C ALA A 3 -19.74 -9.67 22.09
N LEU A 4 -20.69 -9.52 21.19
CA LEU A 4 -21.55 -8.33 21.09
C LEU A 4 -22.71 -8.33 22.10
N ALA A 5 -23.07 -9.49 22.65
CA ALA A 5 -24.17 -9.61 23.60
C ALA A 5 -23.91 -8.94 24.96
N VAL A 6 -22.65 -8.63 25.26
CA VAL A 6 -22.23 -7.92 26.49
C VAL A 6 -22.01 -6.42 26.26
N GLU A 7 -22.42 -5.88 25.12
CA GLU A 7 -22.28 -4.46 24.74
C GLU A 7 -20.86 -3.91 24.97
N PRO A 8 -19.83 -4.53 24.34
CA PRO A 8 -18.44 -4.14 24.57
C PRO A 8 -18.16 -2.78 23.98
N ARG A 9 -17.24 -2.03 24.58
CA ARG A 9 -16.70 -0.78 24.01
C ARG A 9 -15.60 -1.05 22.96
N VAL A 10 -14.94 -2.21 23.05
CA VAL A 10 -13.89 -2.65 22.14
C VAL A 10 -14.16 -4.11 21.75
N LEU A 11 -14.13 -4.39 20.45
CA LEU A 11 -14.20 -5.74 19.89
C LEU A 11 -12.86 -6.08 19.28
N ILE A 12 -12.24 -7.19 19.72
CA ILE A 12 -11.00 -7.71 19.15
C ILE A 12 -11.33 -8.90 18.26
N CYS A 13 -10.88 -8.85 17.03
CA CYS A 13 -11.01 -9.91 16.02
C CYS A 13 -9.61 -10.42 15.68
N ASP A 14 -9.30 -11.65 16.11
CA ASP A 14 -8.03 -12.29 15.84
C ASP A 14 -8.19 -13.25 14.66
N GLU A 15 -7.51 -12.95 13.54
CA GLU A 15 -7.54 -13.71 12.28
C GLU A 15 -8.95 -14.12 11.84
N ALA A 16 -9.95 -13.25 12.03
CA ALA A 16 -11.36 -13.58 11.83
C ALA A 16 -11.74 -13.92 10.37
N THR A 17 -10.86 -13.65 9.41
CA THR A 17 -11.09 -13.86 7.98
C THR A 17 -10.16 -14.88 7.33
N SER A 18 -9.13 -15.35 8.02
CA SER A 18 -8.05 -16.19 7.46
C SER A 18 -8.49 -17.54 6.87
N ALA A 19 -9.64 -18.06 7.29
CA ALA A 19 -10.18 -19.35 6.82
C ALA A 19 -11.41 -19.18 5.91
N LEU A 20 -11.71 -17.96 5.45
CA LEU A 20 -12.90 -17.65 4.68
C LEU A 20 -12.56 -17.43 3.20
N ASP A 21 -13.53 -17.72 2.34
CA ASP A 21 -13.42 -17.32 0.92
C ASP A 21 -13.53 -15.78 0.76
N PRO A 22 -13.01 -15.21 -0.33
CA PRO A 22 -12.97 -13.77 -0.52
C PRO A 22 -14.34 -13.06 -0.46
N GLN A 23 -15.41 -13.74 -0.88
CA GLN A 23 -16.75 -13.15 -0.86
C GLN A 23 -17.31 -13.10 0.57
N THR A 24 -17.09 -14.14 1.34
CA THR A 24 -17.46 -14.20 2.75
C THR A 24 -16.63 -13.20 3.56
N THR A 25 -15.32 -13.09 3.30
CA THR A 25 -14.45 -12.08 3.91
C THR A 25 -15.03 -10.68 3.73
N LYS A 26 -15.35 -10.27 2.51
CA LYS A 26 -15.95 -8.96 2.24
C LYS A 26 -17.25 -8.73 3.00
N SER A 27 -18.11 -9.75 3.06
CA SER A 27 -19.38 -9.66 3.79
C SER A 27 -19.18 -9.46 5.29
N ILE A 28 -18.19 -10.13 5.88
CA ILE A 28 -17.84 -9.99 7.30
C ILE A 28 -17.23 -8.60 7.58
N LEU A 29 -16.33 -8.13 6.72
CA LEU A 29 -15.73 -6.79 6.85
C LEU A 29 -16.79 -5.69 6.77
N GLN A 30 -17.73 -5.81 5.84
CA GLN A 30 -18.85 -4.89 5.73
C GLN A 30 -19.73 -4.91 6.99
N LEU A 31 -20.04 -6.09 7.53
CA LEU A 31 -20.78 -6.23 8.77
C LEU A 31 -20.05 -5.58 9.95
N LEU A 32 -18.73 -5.75 10.07
CA LEU A 32 -17.92 -5.10 11.11
C LEU A 32 -17.96 -3.58 10.98
N LYS A 33 -17.88 -3.05 9.76
CA LYS A 33 -18.01 -1.60 9.49
C LYS A 33 -19.37 -1.07 9.91
N GLU A 34 -20.45 -1.77 9.60
CA GLU A 34 -21.81 -1.41 10.02
C GLU A 34 -21.97 -1.43 11.55
N ILE A 35 -21.41 -2.43 12.21
CA ILE A 35 -21.42 -2.55 13.68
C ILE A 35 -20.66 -1.38 14.31
N ASN A 36 -19.46 -1.05 13.79
CA ASN A 36 -18.69 0.09 14.28
C ASN A 36 -19.49 1.40 14.14
N GLN A 37 -20.09 1.66 12.97
CA GLN A 37 -20.86 2.87 12.70
C GLN A 37 -22.13 2.95 13.54
N LYS A 38 -22.87 1.84 13.69
CA LYS A 38 -24.16 1.81 14.37
C LYS A 38 -24.03 1.90 15.88
N TYR A 39 -23.03 1.25 16.47
CA TYR A 39 -22.88 1.13 17.92
C TYR A 39 -21.73 1.96 18.49
N GLY A 40 -20.88 2.58 17.64
CA GLY A 40 -19.75 3.41 18.08
C GLY A 40 -18.67 2.62 18.82
N ILE A 41 -18.59 1.29 18.63
CA ILE A 41 -17.59 0.45 19.28
C ILE A 41 -16.28 0.48 18.49
N THR A 42 -15.16 0.48 19.20
CA THR A 42 -13.85 0.33 18.57
C THR A 42 -13.63 -1.13 18.15
N ILE A 43 -13.22 -1.35 16.90
CA ILE A 43 -12.89 -2.69 16.41
C ILE A 43 -11.39 -2.76 16.16
N VAL A 44 -10.74 -3.74 16.77
CA VAL A 44 -9.32 -4.06 16.56
C VAL A 44 -9.26 -5.39 15.81
N ILE A 45 -8.66 -5.38 14.63
CA ILE A 45 -8.49 -6.57 13.79
C ILE A 45 -7.01 -6.93 13.78
N ILE A 46 -6.69 -8.16 14.16
CA ILE A 46 -5.36 -8.73 14.06
C ILE A 46 -5.35 -9.58 12.80
N THR A 47 -4.50 -9.26 11.86
CA THR A 47 -4.42 -9.95 10.56
C THR A 47 -3.05 -9.73 9.92
N HIS A 48 -2.63 -10.67 9.11
CA HIS A 48 -1.49 -10.54 8.19
C HIS A 48 -1.95 -10.21 6.75
N GLU A 49 -3.26 -10.11 6.52
CA GLU A 49 -3.84 -9.81 5.20
C GLU A 49 -3.93 -8.30 4.97
N MET A 50 -3.02 -7.73 4.17
CA MET A 50 -3.02 -6.30 3.87
C MET A 50 -4.30 -5.83 3.18
N ALA A 51 -4.95 -6.68 2.40
CA ALA A 51 -6.25 -6.40 1.79
C ALA A 51 -7.33 -6.08 2.83
N VAL A 52 -7.35 -6.80 3.96
CA VAL A 52 -8.28 -6.55 5.08
C VAL A 52 -7.99 -5.19 5.71
N VAL A 53 -6.71 -4.86 5.95
CA VAL A 53 -6.31 -3.57 6.52
C VAL A 53 -6.76 -2.41 5.64
N GLN A 54 -6.60 -2.53 4.33
CA GLN A 54 -6.97 -1.48 3.37
C GLN A 54 -8.49 -1.32 3.21
N GLU A 55 -9.25 -2.42 3.30
CA GLU A 55 -10.70 -2.42 3.09
C GLU A 55 -11.46 -1.73 4.23
N ILE A 56 -11.02 -1.91 5.47
CA ILE A 56 -11.81 -1.48 6.64
C ILE A 56 -11.00 -0.62 7.64
N GLY A 57 -9.67 -0.71 7.61
CA GLY A 57 -8.81 -0.03 8.58
C GLY A 57 -8.85 1.49 8.45
N THR A 58 -8.89 2.18 9.56
CA THR A 58 -8.64 3.63 9.63
C THR A 58 -7.23 3.92 10.13
N HIS A 59 -6.75 3.11 11.06
CA HIS A 59 -5.41 3.15 11.63
C HIS A 59 -4.81 1.75 11.60
N VAL A 60 -3.50 1.68 11.51
CA VAL A 60 -2.74 0.43 11.52
C VAL A 60 -1.57 0.54 12.50
N ALA A 61 -1.27 -0.58 13.14
CA ALA A 61 -0.07 -0.79 13.94
C ALA A 61 0.63 -2.05 13.41
N ILE A 62 1.87 -1.92 12.98
CA ILE A 62 2.68 -3.01 12.45
C ILE A 62 3.56 -3.53 13.58
N ILE A 63 3.42 -4.81 13.86
CA ILE A 63 4.21 -5.52 14.86
C ILE A 63 5.25 -6.37 14.13
N ASP A 64 6.50 -6.22 14.49
CA ASP A 64 7.62 -7.00 13.96
C ASP A 64 8.45 -7.54 15.12
N HIS A 65 8.73 -8.84 15.12
CA HIS A 65 9.44 -9.53 16.21
C HIS A 65 8.93 -9.20 17.63
N GLY A 66 7.62 -8.96 17.78
CA GLY A 66 6.97 -8.67 19.07
C GLY A 66 7.07 -7.19 19.50
N GLU A 67 7.65 -6.33 18.68
CA GLU A 67 7.75 -4.90 18.93
C GLU A 67 6.91 -4.08 17.96
N LEU A 68 6.46 -2.90 18.38
CA LEU A 68 5.77 -1.97 17.52
C LEU A 68 6.76 -1.32 16.53
N ALA A 69 6.73 -1.74 15.27
CA ALA A 69 7.61 -1.23 14.23
C ALA A 69 7.12 0.11 13.66
N GLU A 70 5.81 0.25 13.45
CA GLU A 70 5.20 1.48 12.91
C GLU A 70 3.71 1.55 13.25
N SER A 71 3.19 2.79 13.38
CA SER A 71 1.75 3.02 13.51
C SER A 71 1.37 4.37 12.89
N GLY A 72 0.14 4.46 12.37
CA GLY A 72 -0.41 5.67 11.75
C GLY A 72 -1.76 5.40 11.13
N THR A 73 -2.25 6.35 10.33
CA THR A 73 -3.41 6.08 9.48
C THR A 73 -3.04 5.07 8.40
N VAL A 74 -4.01 4.31 7.92
CA VAL A 74 -3.78 3.35 6.82
C VAL A 74 -3.20 4.09 5.61
N GLU A 75 -3.74 5.26 5.27
CA GLU A 75 -3.25 6.06 4.16
C GLU A 75 -1.76 6.44 4.33
N GLU A 76 -1.37 6.97 5.50
CA GLU A 76 0.03 7.37 5.76
C GLU A 76 1.00 6.21 5.66
N VAL A 77 0.69 5.08 6.31
CA VAL A 77 1.57 3.91 6.34
C VAL A 77 1.67 3.26 4.97
N PHE A 78 0.59 3.23 4.19
CA PHE A 78 0.61 2.64 2.85
C PHE A 78 1.22 3.55 1.79
N THR A 79 1.12 4.87 1.93
CA THR A 79 1.74 5.80 0.99
C THR A 79 3.20 6.12 1.34
N HIS A 80 3.53 6.23 2.63
CA HIS A 80 4.84 6.64 3.14
C HIS A 80 5.32 5.71 4.27
N PRO A 81 5.56 4.42 4.00
CA PRO A 81 6.05 3.49 5.01
C PRO A 81 7.45 3.91 5.47
N LYS A 82 7.66 4.06 6.78
CA LYS A 82 8.92 4.51 7.39
C LYS A 82 9.79 3.36 7.84
N SER A 83 9.19 2.36 8.49
CA SER A 83 9.92 1.19 9.00
C SER A 83 10.25 0.18 7.90
N LYS A 84 11.29 -0.63 8.11
CA LYS A 84 11.61 -1.76 7.21
C LYS A 84 10.44 -2.73 7.11
N ALA A 85 9.79 -3.04 8.24
CA ALA A 85 8.65 -3.94 8.28
C ALA A 85 7.46 -3.41 7.47
N ALA A 86 7.14 -2.10 7.61
CA ALA A 86 6.06 -1.49 6.83
C ALA A 86 6.37 -1.50 5.33
N ARG A 87 7.59 -1.18 4.94
CA ARG A 87 8.02 -1.21 3.54
C ARG A 87 7.91 -2.59 2.93
N LYS A 88 8.35 -3.63 3.67
CA LYS A 88 8.23 -5.02 3.25
C LYS A 88 6.76 -5.40 3.01
N LEU A 89 5.85 -5.02 3.92
CA LEU A 89 4.43 -5.32 3.81
C LEU A 89 3.71 -4.53 2.70
N VAL A 90 4.10 -3.28 2.48
CA VAL A 90 3.42 -2.38 1.54
C VAL A 90 3.95 -2.52 0.12
N LEU A 91 5.27 -2.72 -0.03
CA LEU A 91 5.93 -2.71 -1.33
C LEU A 91 5.95 -4.08 -1.99
N MET A 92 5.99 -5.15 -1.21
CA MET A 92 6.11 -6.50 -1.74
C MET A 92 5.56 -7.56 -0.78
N ASP A 93 4.66 -8.38 -1.28
CA ASP A 93 4.19 -9.60 -0.61
C ASP A 93 5.24 -10.74 -0.69
N ASP A 94 6.33 -10.58 -1.49
CA ASP A 94 7.33 -11.61 -1.76
C ASP A 94 8.77 -11.12 -1.55
N ASP A 95 9.50 -11.76 -0.63
CA ASP A 95 10.91 -11.50 -0.32
C ASP A 95 11.85 -11.64 -1.53
N ASN A 96 11.45 -12.40 -2.56
CA ASN A 96 12.30 -12.71 -3.72
C ASN A 96 12.46 -11.53 -4.71
N HIS A 97 11.47 -10.65 -4.83
CA HIS A 97 11.55 -9.54 -5.81
C HIS A 97 12.45 -8.39 -5.36
N TYR A 98 12.65 -8.22 -4.05
CA TYR A 98 13.49 -7.14 -3.51
C TYR A 98 14.98 -7.37 -3.80
N ASP A 99 15.43 -8.63 -3.76
CA ASP A 99 16.83 -8.96 -4.04
C ASP A 99 17.18 -8.86 -5.54
N GLU A 100 16.20 -9.05 -6.41
CA GLU A 100 16.36 -8.88 -7.87
C GLU A 100 16.44 -7.42 -8.30
N MET A 101 15.94 -6.47 -7.48
CA MET A 101 15.98 -5.03 -7.75
C MET A 101 17.27 -4.36 -7.29
N LYS A 102 18.13 -5.04 -6.53
CA LYS A 102 19.41 -4.50 -6.07
C LYS A 102 20.30 -4.13 -7.26
N GLY A 103 20.71 -2.86 -7.32
CA GLY A 103 21.61 -2.35 -8.35
C GLY A 103 20.94 -1.98 -9.67
N GLN A 104 19.60 -1.94 -9.73
CA GLN A 104 18.84 -1.46 -10.88
C GLN A 104 18.25 -0.09 -10.56
N HIS A 105 18.22 0.82 -11.54
CA HIS A 105 17.61 2.16 -11.38
C HIS A 105 16.09 2.04 -11.22
N CYS A 106 15.62 1.67 -10.03
CA CYS A 106 14.21 1.49 -9.74
C CYS A 106 13.63 2.71 -9.01
N ILE A 107 12.43 3.11 -9.41
CA ILE A 107 11.65 4.14 -8.74
C ILE A 107 10.28 3.60 -8.37
N ARG A 108 9.77 4.06 -7.24
CA ARG A 108 8.39 3.89 -6.84
C ARG A 108 7.62 5.17 -7.10
N ILE A 109 6.45 5.04 -7.70
CA ILE A 109 5.53 6.14 -7.96
C ILE A 109 4.25 5.87 -7.19
N VAL A 110 3.75 6.88 -6.47
CA VAL A 110 2.45 6.82 -5.80
C VAL A 110 1.48 7.75 -6.51
N PHE A 111 0.35 7.19 -6.91
CA PHE A 111 -0.75 7.90 -7.53
C PHE A 111 -1.84 8.16 -6.49
N LYS A 112 -2.28 9.42 -6.36
CA LYS A 112 -3.37 9.81 -5.47
C LYS A 112 -4.50 10.42 -6.29
N SER A 113 -5.73 9.98 -6.02
CA SER A 113 -6.94 10.59 -6.59
C SER A 113 -6.93 10.71 -8.13
N ASN A 114 -7.05 11.94 -8.65
CA ASN A 114 -7.21 12.19 -10.09
C ASN A 114 -5.99 11.84 -10.96
N SER A 115 -4.78 11.75 -10.40
CA SER A 115 -3.58 11.41 -11.16
C SER A 115 -3.56 9.95 -11.66
N SER A 116 -4.39 9.09 -11.09
CA SER A 116 -4.51 7.67 -11.49
C SER A 116 -5.12 7.48 -12.89
N PHE A 117 -5.77 8.48 -13.45
CA PHE A 117 -6.47 8.38 -14.75
C PHE A 117 -5.68 8.96 -15.92
N GLU A 118 -4.57 9.66 -15.68
CA GLU A 118 -3.75 10.20 -16.76
C GLU A 118 -2.73 9.14 -17.26
N PRO A 119 -2.49 9.05 -18.58
CA PRO A 119 -1.50 8.12 -19.13
C PRO A 119 -0.07 8.65 -18.94
N VAL A 120 0.29 8.99 -17.69
CA VAL A 120 1.55 9.70 -17.35
C VAL A 120 2.77 8.91 -17.78
N ILE A 121 2.77 7.59 -17.54
CA ILE A 121 3.90 6.72 -17.90
C ILE A 121 4.07 6.63 -19.42
N ALA A 122 2.97 6.44 -20.15
CA ALA A 122 3.01 6.43 -21.61
C ALA A 122 3.54 7.76 -22.17
N ASN A 123 3.04 8.89 -21.65
CA ASN A 123 3.48 10.21 -22.06
C ASN A 123 4.96 10.47 -21.72
N MET A 124 5.45 10.00 -20.57
CA MET A 124 6.86 10.07 -20.19
C MET A 124 7.74 9.29 -21.18
N VAL A 125 7.36 8.05 -21.50
CA VAL A 125 8.08 7.21 -22.47
C VAL A 125 8.12 7.85 -23.85
N LEU A 126 7.00 8.42 -24.32
CA LEU A 126 6.93 9.13 -25.60
C LEU A 126 7.79 10.39 -25.61
N ALA A 127 7.78 11.17 -24.53
CA ALA A 127 8.54 12.41 -24.42
C ALA A 127 10.06 12.18 -24.42
N HIS A 128 10.51 11.15 -23.72
CA HIS A 128 11.94 10.83 -23.60
C HIS A 128 12.42 9.79 -24.61
N ARG A 129 11.50 9.13 -25.35
CA ARG A 129 11.78 8.05 -26.32
C ARG A 129 12.62 6.90 -25.76
N MET A 130 12.45 6.63 -24.48
CA MET A 130 13.14 5.56 -23.76
C MET A 130 12.11 4.65 -23.07
N PRO A 131 12.20 3.34 -23.28
CA PRO A 131 11.32 2.38 -22.63
C PRO A 131 11.64 2.29 -21.13
N VAL A 132 10.63 1.87 -20.36
CA VAL A 132 10.76 1.49 -18.95
C VAL A 132 10.13 0.12 -18.74
N ASN A 133 10.64 -0.65 -17.78
CA ASN A 133 9.96 -1.85 -17.33
C ASN A 133 9.03 -1.50 -16.18
N ILE A 134 7.84 -2.09 -16.18
CA ILE A 134 6.90 -2.04 -15.05
C ILE A 134 7.12 -3.33 -14.26
N LEU A 135 7.69 -3.21 -13.06
CA LEU A 135 7.98 -4.34 -12.19
C LEU A 135 6.79 -4.67 -11.29
N LEU A 136 6.08 -3.62 -10.84
CA LEU A 136 4.86 -3.73 -10.06
C LEU A 136 3.88 -2.64 -10.49
N ALA A 137 2.61 -2.98 -10.59
CA ALA A 137 1.53 -2.00 -10.72
C ALA A 137 0.35 -2.49 -9.89
N ASP A 138 -0.04 -1.70 -8.91
CA ASP A 138 -1.14 -2.00 -8.01
C ASP A 138 -2.00 -0.76 -7.82
N THR A 139 -3.32 -0.95 -7.91
CA THR A 139 -4.29 0.12 -7.67
C THR A 139 -5.32 -0.40 -6.69
N LYS A 140 -5.50 0.32 -5.59
CA LYS A 140 -6.42 -0.05 -4.52
C LYS A 140 -7.33 1.10 -4.17
N ASP A 141 -8.53 0.79 -3.73
CA ASP A 141 -9.44 1.74 -3.12
C ASP A 141 -9.15 1.78 -1.60
N ILE A 142 -8.84 2.96 -1.09
CA ILE A 142 -8.70 3.20 0.34
C ILE A 142 -9.76 4.24 0.72
N ASN A 143 -10.79 3.82 1.45
CA ASN A 143 -11.90 4.67 1.89
C ASN A 143 -12.63 5.41 0.74
N GLY A 144 -12.80 4.77 -0.41
CA GLY A 144 -13.47 5.36 -1.58
C GLY A 144 -12.57 6.26 -2.44
N VAL A 145 -11.28 6.29 -2.17
CA VAL A 145 -10.28 7.03 -2.96
C VAL A 145 -9.33 6.03 -3.62
N ALA A 146 -9.20 6.13 -4.94
CA ALA A 146 -8.26 5.29 -5.68
C ALA A 146 -6.81 5.73 -5.38
N HIS A 147 -6.05 4.83 -4.79
CA HIS A 147 -4.61 4.94 -4.60
C HIS A 147 -3.93 3.91 -5.48
N GLY A 148 -2.91 4.33 -6.21
CA GLY A 148 -2.11 3.43 -7.03
C GLY A 148 -0.65 3.56 -6.68
N GLN A 149 0.08 2.46 -6.77
CA GLN A 149 1.53 2.48 -6.76
C GLN A 149 2.08 1.71 -7.96
N MET A 150 3.23 2.13 -8.43
CA MET A 150 3.92 1.49 -9.52
C MET A 150 5.42 1.50 -9.25
N ILE A 151 6.09 0.38 -9.48
CA ILE A 151 7.53 0.31 -9.46
C ILE A 151 8.00 0.18 -10.90
N LEU A 152 8.82 1.15 -11.32
CA LEU A 152 9.41 1.20 -12.63
C LEU A 152 10.92 1.00 -12.54
N GLN A 153 11.47 0.22 -13.47
CA GLN A 153 12.89 0.20 -13.76
C GLN A 153 13.17 1.20 -14.88
N LEU A 154 13.98 2.20 -14.57
CA LEU A 154 14.39 3.24 -15.50
C LEU A 154 15.60 2.78 -16.35
N PRO A 155 15.91 3.48 -17.47
CA PRO A 155 17.12 3.23 -18.25
C PRO A 155 18.40 3.39 -17.42
N GLU A 156 19.46 2.65 -17.78
CA GLU A 156 20.78 2.73 -17.13
C GLU A 156 21.46 4.10 -17.30
N ASP A 157 21.09 4.86 -18.34
CA ASP A 157 21.57 6.23 -18.53
C ASP A 157 21.01 7.15 -17.43
N THR A 158 21.83 7.44 -16.44
CA THR A 158 21.48 8.27 -15.28
C THR A 158 20.95 9.65 -15.68
N ALA A 159 21.47 10.25 -16.75
CA ALA A 159 21.01 11.57 -17.18
C ALA A 159 19.58 11.51 -17.76
N VAL A 160 19.25 10.44 -18.46
CA VAL A 160 17.89 10.20 -18.95
C VAL A 160 16.96 9.85 -17.80
N ALA A 161 17.39 8.94 -16.90
CA ALA A 161 16.63 8.54 -15.73
C ALA A 161 16.23 9.75 -14.87
N GLN A 162 17.17 10.65 -14.58
CA GLN A 162 16.90 11.89 -13.81
C GLN A 162 15.89 12.83 -14.52
N LYS A 163 15.94 12.93 -15.84
CA LYS A 163 14.94 13.71 -16.60
C LYS A 163 13.54 13.07 -16.50
N MET A 164 13.47 11.75 -16.53
CA MET A 164 12.21 11.03 -16.40
C MET A 164 11.64 11.19 -14.98
N ILE A 165 12.47 11.12 -13.94
CA ILE A 165 12.09 11.40 -12.56
C ILE A 165 11.55 12.82 -12.42
N GLN A 166 12.26 13.81 -12.99
CA GLN A 166 11.82 15.19 -12.94
C GLN A 166 10.49 15.39 -13.67
N TYR A 167 10.31 14.74 -14.82
CA TYR A 167 9.04 14.76 -15.57
C TYR A 167 7.85 14.31 -14.74
N LEU A 168 8.04 13.27 -13.91
CA LEU A 168 7.00 12.74 -13.01
C LEU A 168 6.73 13.70 -11.84
N LYS A 169 7.80 14.25 -11.23
CA LYS A 169 7.70 15.23 -10.15
C LYS A 169 6.99 16.51 -10.58
N ASP A 170 7.24 17.00 -11.80
CA ASP A 170 6.59 18.19 -12.38
C ASP A 170 5.07 17.99 -12.57
N ARG A 171 4.59 16.75 -12.52
CA ARG A 171 3.16 16.38 -12.57
C ARG A 171 2.56 16.06 -11.21
N ASN A 172 3.25 16.50 -10.15
CA ASN A 172 2.84 16.30 -8.76
C ASN A 172 2.70 14.82 -8.37
N LEU A 173 3.46 13.93 -9.02
CA LEU A 173 3.56 12.54 -8.58
C LEU A 173 4.63 12.41 -7.50
N GLU A 174 4.34 11.61 -6.50
CA GLU A 174 5.32 11.23 -5.51
C GLU A 174 6.23 10.16 -6.10
N VAL A 175 7.52 10.47 -6.20
CA VAL A 175 8.54 9.58 -6.76
C VAL A 175 9.61 9.33 -5.71
N GLU A 176 9.81 8.05 -5.38
CA GLU A 176 10.81 7.55 -4.44
C GLU A 176 11.83 6.71 -5.21
N GLU A 177 13.12 7.03 -5.10
CA GLU A 177 14.20 6.24 -5.70
C GLU A 177 14.54 5.07 -4.77
N LEU A 178 14.51 3.84 -5.30
CA LEU A 178 14.70 2.62 -4.52
C LEU A 178 16.17 2.16 -4.44
N ASP A 179 17.07 2.80 -5.18
CA ASP A 179 18.50 2.43 -5.27
C ASP A 179 19.28 2.58 -3.96
N HIS A 180 18.74 3.27 -2.96
CA HIS A 180 19.41 3.59 -1.71
C HIS A 180 19.02 2.70 -0.52
N TYR A 181 18.28 1.63 -0.73
CA TYR A 181 17.87 0.72 0.34
C TYR A 181 18.90 -0.41 0.56
N VAL A 182 20.19 -0.07 0.58
CA VAL A 182 21.26 -0.97 1.03
C VAL A 182 21.60 -0.63 2.47
N GLY A 183 21.18 -1.49 3.41
CA GLY A 183 21.61 -1.39 4.79
C GLY A 183 20.68 -2.11 5.76
#